data_15090d5296902b73e2fa15e6d6dee5ce
#
_entry.id   15090d5296902b73e2fa15e6d6dee5ce
#
_cell.length_a   1.000
_cell.length_b   1.000
_cell.length_c   1.000
_cell.angle_alpha   90.00
_cell.angle_beta   90.00
_cell.angle_gamma   90.00
#
_symmetry.space_group_name_H-M   'P 1'
#
loop_
_entity.id
_entity.type
_entity.pdbx_description
1 polymer ?
#
loop_
_entity_poly.entity_id
_entity_poly.type
_entity_poly.pdbx_seq_one_letter_code
_entity_poly.pdbx_strand_id
1 'polypeptide(L)'
;RQMRSLVPTTTRSGAWETLQDAVSDVRRTVFVKEQGILPENKFDDTDPVCTHFAAFDDAGRPVGCARLLPDGHIGRVAVLKPQRGRGTGRLILETVLTYARNHGFSLAILNAQTQARGFYETLGFTACGEPFAECGIPHITMSRSLA
;
A
#
# COMPACT_ATOMS: atom_id res chain seq x y z
N ARG A 1 -15.48 22.62 13.55
CA ARG A 1 -15.21 21.84 13.04
C ARG A 1 -14.32 21.71 12.08
N GLN A 2 -13.93 21.22 12.00
CA GLN A 2 -13.03 21.09 11.33
C GLN A 2 -12.88 20.71 10.12
N MET A 3 -12.29 21.19 9.66
CA MET A 3 -12.17 21.16 8.22
C MET A 3 -10.97 20.39 7.77
N ARG A 4 -10.41 19.68 8.68
CA ARG A 4 -9.24 18.92 8.41
C ARG A 4 -9.44 17.86 7.36
N SER A 5 -10.67 17.29 7.30
CA SER A 5 -11.01 16.31 6.29
C SER A 5 -11.00 16.89 4.88
N LEU A 6 -10.96 18.20 4.74
CA LEU A 6 -10.91 18.85 3.44
C LEU A 6 -9.50 19.14 2.97
N VAL A 7 -8.48 18.87 3.81
CA VAL A 7 -7.09 19.04 3.41
C VAL A 7 -6.75 17.98 2.39
N PRO A 8 -6.33 18.36 1.17
CA PRO A 8 -6.10 17.37 0.13
C PRO A 8 -4.93 16.48 0.44
N THR A 9 -5.13 15.19 0.21
CA THR A 9 -4.04 14.23 0.11
C THR A 9 -3.92 13.90 -1.36
N THR A 10 -2.73 13.99 -1.92
CA THR A 10 -2.49 13.68 -3.31
C THR A 10 -1.71 12.38 -3.43
N THR A 11 -1.90 11.68 -4.56
CA THR A 11 -1.13 10.47 -4.84
C THR A 11 -0.29 10.68 -6.08
N ARG A 12 0.84 9.97 -6.13
CA ARG A 12 1.71 9.92 -7.31
C ARG A 12 2.08 8.47 -7.55
N SER A 13 2.15 8.11 -8.83
CA SER A 13 2.67 6.81 -9.25
C SER A 13 3.93 7.02 -10.07
N GLY A 14 4.83 6.06 -10.03
CA GLY A 14 6.06 6.18 -10.80
C GLY A 14 7.05 5.06 -10.52
N ALA A 15 8.20 5.18 -11.16
CA ALA A 15 9.30 4.22 -11.01
C ALA A 15 10.01 4.40 -9.68
N TRP A 16 10.77 3.37 -9.33
CA TRP A 16 11.53 3.36 -8.06
C TRP A 16 12.42 4.60 -7.93
N GLU A 17 13.16 4.95 -9.00
CA GLU A 17 14.07 6.11 -8.94
C GLU A 17 13.35 7.41 -8.60
N THR A 18 12.09 7.53 -9.02
CA THR A 18 11.33 8.75 -8.82
C THR A 18 10.76 8.85 -7.41
N LEU A 19 10.30 7.73 -6.85
CA LEU A 19 9.57 7.72 -5.58
C LEU A 19 10.33 7.06 -4.45
N GLN A 20 11.59 6.67 -4.67
CA GLN A 20 12.37 5.90 -3.70
C GLN A 20 12.42 6.56 -2.33
N ASP A 21 12.71 7.85 -2.28
CA ASP A 21 12.86 8.53 -0.99
C ASP A 21 11.55 8.58 -0.21
N ALA A 22 10.45 8.94 -0.89
CA ALA A 22 9.15 9.02 -0.25
C ALA A 22 8.68 7.67 0.25
N VAL A 23 8.79 6.64 -0.59
CA VAL A 23 8.37 5.28 -0.26
C VAL A 23 9.21 4.73 0.89
N SER A 24 10.52 4.93 0.85
CA SER A 24 11.43 4.43 1.88
C SER A 24 11.15 5.08 3.23
N ASP A 25 10.85 6.37 3.24
CA ASP A 25 10.53 7.09 4.47
C ASP A 25 9.30 6.49 5.16
N VAL A 26 8.24 6.26 4.40
CA VAL A 26 7.01 5.66 4.94
C VAL A 26 7.26 4.23 5.43
N ARG A 27 7.98 3.42 4.65
CA ARG A 27 8.28 2.03 5.04
C ARG A 27 9.07 1.95 6.35
N ARG A 28 10.07 2.80 6.50
CA ARG A 28 10.87 2.79 7.72
C ARG A 28 10.03 3.17 8.92
N THR A 29 9.17 4.15 8.80
CA THR A 29 8.33 4.58 9.90
C THR A 29 7.34 3.50 10.31
N VAL A 30 6.64 2.89 9.34
CA VAL A 30 5.55 1.95 9.64
C VAL A 30 6.10 0.55 9.91
N PHE A 31 6.90 0.01 8.99
CA PHE A 31 7.30 -1.39 9.11
C PHE A 31 8.43 -1.59 10.08
N VAL A 32 9.44 -0.73 10.06
CA VAL A 32 10.63 -0.91 10.88
C VAL A 32 10.41 -0.34 12.29
N LYS A 33 10.05 0.92 12.38
CA LYS A 33 9.93 1.57 13.69
C LYS A 33 8.66 1.18 14.43
N GLU A 34 7.52 1.15 13.76
CA GLU A 34 6.25 0.85 14.42
C GLU A 34 6.04 -0.65 14.60
N GLN A 35 6.29 -1.46 13.56
CA GLN A 35 6.00 -2.90 13.59
C GLN A 35 7.22 -3.76 13.94
N GLY A 36 8.41 -3.18 14.02
CA GLY A 36 9.60 -3.91 14.42
C GLY A 36 10.12 -4.90 13.38
N ILE A 37 9.76 -4.72 12.11
CA ILE A 37 10.21 -5.59 11.02
C ILE A 37 11.62 -5.17 10.63
N LEU A 38 12.51 -6.15 10.39
CA LEU A 38 13.86 -5.86 9.94
C LEU A 38 13.84 -5.17 8.58
N PRO A 39 14.68 -4.15 8.34
CA PRO A 39 14.67 -3.42 7.07
C PRO A 39 14.83 -4.33 5.85
N GLU A 40 15.68 -5.36 5.92
CA GLU A 40 15.91 -6.27 4.79
C GLU A 40 14.66 -7.05 4.39
N ASN A 41 13.64 -7.12 5.25
CA ASN A 41 12.38 -7.78 4.93
C ASN A 41 11.38 -6.86 4.21
N LYS A 42 11.68 -5.57 4.09
CA LYS A 42 10.79 -4.60 3.45
C LYS A 42 11.44 -3.83 2.31
N PHE A 43 12.73 -4.06 2.06
CA PHE A 43 13.47 -3.49 0.94
C PHE A 43 14.15 -4.64 0.22
N ASP A 44 13.90 -4.80 -1.06
CA ASP A 44 14.42 -5.93 -1.81
C ASP A 44 14.75 -5.54 -3.26
N ASP A 45 15.32 -6.48 -4.00
CA ASP A 45 15.73 -6.27 -5.37
C ASP A 45 14.55 -6.18 -6.34
N THR A 46 13.32 -6.41 -5.88
CA THR A 46 12.12 -6.31 -6.70
C THR A 46 11.68 -4.85 -6.88
N ASP A 47 12.04 -3.97 -5.96
CA ASP A 47 11.62 -2.57 -6.03
C ASP A 47 11.89 -1.90 -7.39
N PRO A 48 13.05 -2.10 -8.04
CA PRO A 48 13.29 -1.43 -9.32
C PRO A 48 12.35 -1.82 -10.44
N VAL A 49 11.69 -2.98 -10.38
CA VAL A 49 10.78 -3.43 -11.46
C VAL A 49 9.31 -3.19 -11.12
N CYS A 50 9.02 -2.66 -9.93
CA CYS A 50 7.67 -2.36 -9.52
C CYS A 50 7.24 -0.98 -9.96
N THR A 51 5.93 -0.77 -10.06
CA THR A 51 5.35 0.57 -10.06
C THR A 51 5.10 0.96 -8.61
N HIS A 52 5.52 2.15 -8.23
CA HIS A 52 5.40 2.64 -6.86
C HIS A 52 4.33 3.72 -6.76
N PHE A 53 3.71 3.80 -5.59
CA PHE A 53 2.65 4.75 -5.30
C PHE A 53 2.97 5.40 -3.96
N ALA A 54 2.79 6.70 -3.90
CA ALA A 54 3.00 7.45 -2.66
C ALA A 54 1.87 8.46 -2.50
N ALA A 55 1.44 8.65 -1.27
CA ALA A 55 0.48 9.68 -0.91
C ALA A 55 1.21 10.76 -0.13
N PHE A 56 0.83 12.00 -0.38
CA PHE A 56 1.46 13.18 0.23
C PHE A 56 0.40 14.05 0.86
N ASP A 57 0.71 14.65 2.00
CA ASP A 57 -0.19 15.63 2.62
C ASP A 57 -0.10 16.98 1.89
N ASP A 58 -0.84 17.96 2.37
CA ASP A 58 -0.86 19.28 1.74
C ASP A 58 0.46 20.03 1.86
N ALA A 59 1.34 19.61 2.78
CA ALA A 59 2.68 20.16 2.92
C ALA A 59 3.71 19.44 2.06
N GLY A 60 3.27 18.44 1.28
CA GLY A 60 4.15 17.66 0.42
C GLY A 60 4.93 16.57 1.13
N ARG A 61 4.57 16.22 2.36
CA ARG A 61 5.26 15.16 3.10
C ARG A 61 4.66 13.80 2.74
N PRO A 62 5.50 12.76 2.55
CA PRO A 62 4.98 11.43 2.26
C PRO A 62 4.29 10.84 3.49
N VAL A 63 3.06 10.37 3.31
CA VAL A 63 2.24 9.85 4.40
C VAL A 63 1.72 8.44 4.14
N GLY A 64 1.94 7.90 2.97
CA GLY A 64 1.53 6.54 2.63
C GLY A 64 2.22 6.04 1.39
N CYS A 65 2.23 4.72 1.22
CA CYS A 65 2.86 4.10 0.06
C CYS A 65 2.23 2.75 -0.27
N ALA A 66 2.54 2.27 -1.48
CA ALA A 66 2.25 0.91 -1.95
C ALA A 66 3.16 0.63 -3.14
N ARG A 67 3.28 -0.66 -3.50
CA ARG A 67 3.93 -1.04 -4.76
C ARG A 67 3.09 -2.08 -5.49
N LEU A 68 3.20 -2.08 -6.81
CA LEU A 68 2.53 -3.03 -7.68
C LEU A 68 3.59 -3.76 -8.50
N LEU A 69 3.63 -5.08 -8.35
CA LEU A 69 4.53 -5.93 -9.12
C LEU A 69 3.97 -6.16 -10.53
N PRO A 70 4.82 -6.51 -11.49
CA PRO A 70 4.35 -6.75 -12.87
C PRO A 70 3.30 -7.85 -12.99
N ASP A 71 3.20 -8.76 -12.02
CA ASP A 71 2.24 -9.88 -12.06
C ASP A 71 0.90 -9.54 -11.36
N GLY A 72 0.75 -8.33 -10.83
CA GLY A 72 -0.48 -7.92 -10.18
C GLY A 72 -0.45 -7.99 -8.66
N HIS A 73 0.66 -8.42 -8.06
CA HIS A 73 0.78 -8.40 -6.61
C HIS A 73 0.96 -6.99 -6.09
N ILE A 74 0.14 -6.62 -5.11
CA ILE A 74 0.23 -5.36 -4.40
C ILE A 74 0.89 -5.62 -3.06
N GLY A 75 1.86 -4.82 -2.70
CA GLY A 75 2.54 -5.00 -1.43
C GLY A 75 3.07 -3.69 -0.86
N ARG A 76 3.71 -3.81 0.30
CA ARG A 76 4.32 -2.68 1.01
C ARG A 76 3.33 -1.54 1.22
N VAL A 77 2.06 -1.88 1.48
CA VAL A 77 1.01 -0.89 1.74
C VAL A 77 1.20 -0.38 3.16
N ALA A 78 1.33 0.92 3.31
CA ALA A 78 1.53 1.52 4.62
C ALA A 78 1.00 2.93 4.63
N VAL A 79 0.43 3.34 5.77
CA VAL A 79 -0.03 4.71 6.03
C VAL A 79 0.50 5.11 7.39
N LEU A 80 1.06 6.31 7.49
CA LEU A 80 1.54 6.84 8.76
C LEU A 80 0.40 6.91 9.77
N LYS A 81 0.70 6.57 11.02
CA LYS A 81 -0.33 6.48 12.07
C LYS A 81 -1.22 7.71 12.16
N PRO A 82 -0.69 8.95 12.14
CA PRO A 82 -1.57 10.14 12.23
C PRO A 82 -2.53 10.28 11.06
N GLN A 83 -2.27 9.61 9.93
CA GLN A 83 -3.11 9.72 8.74
C GLN A 83 -4.14 8.60 8.61
N ARG A 84 -4.11 7.63 9.52
CA ARG A 84 -5.05 6.49 9.48
C ARG A 84 -6.45 6.95 9.86
N GLY A 85 -7.46 6.27 9.31
CA GLY A 85 -8.86 6.62 9.56
C GLY A 85 -9.35 7.83 8.80
N ARG A 86 -8.59 8.32 7.82
CA ARG A 86 -8.92 9.52 7.05
C ARG A 86 -9.11 9.25 5.57
N GLY A 87 -9.14 7.97 5.18
CA GLY A 87 -9.29 7.60 3.78
C GLY A 87 -8.01 7.57 2.97
N THR A 88 -6.84 7.81 3.59
CA THR A 88 -5.57 7.81 2.86
C THR A 88 -5.27 6.43 2.28
N GLY A 89 -5.44 5.36 3.06
CA GLY A 89 -5.22 4.00 2.57
C GLY A 89 -6.14 3.66 1.42
N ARG A 90 -7.42 4.02 1.53
CA ARG A 90 -8.37 3.80 0.44
C ARG A 90 -7.96 4.55 -0.82
N LEU A 91 -7.54 5.81 -0.67
CA LEU A 91 -7.10 6.60 -1.81
C LEU A 91 -5.92 5.96 -2.51
N ILE A 92 -4.93 5.48 -1.75
CA ILE A 92 -3.76 4.80 -2.32
C ILE A 92 -4.20 3.56 -3.08
N LEU A 93 -5.01 2.70 -2.47
CA LEU A 93 -5.44 1.45 -3.09
C LEU A 93 -6.31 1.72 -4.32
N GLU A 94 -7.18 2.72 -4.29
CA GLU A 94 -7.97 3.10 -5.46
C GLU A 94 -7.07 3.58 -6.60
N THR A 95 -6.01 4.31 -6.27
CA THR A 95 -5.03 4.74 -7.26
C THR A 95 -4.31 3.53 -7.88
N VAL A 96 -3.90 2.57 -7.04
CA VAL A 96 -3.25 1.35 -7.52
C VAL A 96 -4.18 0.56 -8.44
N LEU A 97 -5.44 0.37 -8.04
CA LEU A 97 -6.40 -0.41 -8.80
C LEU A 97 -6.74 0.26 -10.13
N THR A 98 -6.89 1.58 -10.13
CA THR A 98 -7.12 2.33 -11.36
C THR A 98 -5.92 2.20 -12.31
N TYR A 99 -4.70 2.36 -11.79
CA TYR A 99 -3.50 2.17 -12.58
C TYR A 99 -3.46 0.76 -13.19
N ALA A 100 -3.68 -0.25 -12.36
CA ALA A 100 -3.60 -1.64 -12.80
C ALA A 100 -4.65 -1.92 -13.89
N ARG A 101 -5.87 -1.46 -13.70
CA ARG A 101 -6.92 -1.64 -14.69
C ARG A 101 -6.57 -0.95 -16.01
N ASN A 102 -6.06 0.27 -15.94
CA ASN A 102 -5.71 1.04 -17.13
C ASN A 102 -4.50 0.46 -17.88
N HIS A 103 -3.70 -0.36 -17.22
CA HIS A 103 -2.51 -0.98 -17.82
C HIS A 103 -2.73 -2.46 -18.14
N GLY A 104 -3.98 -2.91 -18.17
CA GLY A 104 -4.31 -4.25 -18.66
C GLY A 104 -4.15 -5.37 -17.65
N PHE A 105 -3.98 -5.06 -16.36
CA PHE A 105 -3.94 -6.10 -15.33
C PHE A 105 -5.34 -6.70 -15.16
N SER A 106 -5.42 -8.03 -15.15
CA SER A 106 -6.70 -8.72 -14.97
C SER A 106 -6.98 -9.10 -13.53
N LEU A 107 -5.96 -9.07 -12.68
CA LEU A 107 -6.07 -9.53 -11.30
C LEU A 107 -5.18 -8.69 -10.40
N ALA A 108 -5.71 -8.32 -9.23
CA ALA A 108 -4.92 -7.76 -8.14
C ALA A 108 -4.91 -8.78 -7.01
N ILE A 109 -3.72 -9.01 -6.43
CA ILE A 109 -3.55 -9.97 -5.34
C ILE A 109 -2.63 -9.36 -4.28
N LEU A 110 -2.92 -9.63 -3.01
CA LEU A 110 -2.10 -9.13 -1.91
C LEU A 110 -2.17 -10.05 -0.71
N ASN A 111 -1.21 -9.89 0.19
CA ASN A 111 -1.21 -10.56 1.49
C ASN A 111 -1.52 -9.49 2.54
N ALA A 112 -2.75 -9.51 3.04
CA ALA A 112 -3.21 -8.53 4.01
C ALA A 112 -2.86 -8.99 5.42
N GLN A 113 -2.38 -8.06 6.25
CA GLN A 113 -2.36 -8.34 7.68
C GLN A 113 -3.79 -8.60 8.12
N THR A 114 -4.02 -9.61 8.96
CA THR A 114 -5.39 -10.07 9.23
C THR A 114 -6.29 -8.99 9.83
N GLN A 115 -5.72 -8.05 10.61
CA GLN A 115 -6.52 -6.96 11.14
C GLN A 115 -6.98 -5.98 10.05
N ALA A 116 -6.39 -6.01 8.86
CA ALA A 116 -6.76 -5.14 7.75
C ALA A 116 -7.71 -5.83 6.76
N ARG A 117 -8.07 -7.08 7.00
CA ARG A 117 -8.92 -7.85 6.08
C ARG A 117 -10.22 -7.11 5.74
N GLY A 118 -10.92 -6.58 6.75
CA GLY A 118 -12.17 -5.88 6.52
C GLY A 118 -12.00 -4.66 5.62
N PHE A 119 -10.89 -3.95 5.78
CA PHE A 119 -10.59 -2.81 4.92
C PHE A 119 -10.48 -3.23 3.45
N TYR A 120 -9.74 -4.31 3.18
CA TYR A 120 -9.59 -4.78 1.80
C TYR A 120 -10.90 -5.35 1.25
N GLU A 121 -11.74 -5.95 2.10
CA GLU A 121 -13.05 -6.40 1.67
C GLU A 121 -13.91 -5.24 1.18
N THR A 122 -13.81 -4.07 1.82
CA THR A 122 -14.55 -2.90 1.35
C THR A 122 -14.06 -2.40 -0.01
N LEU A 123 -12.87 -2.83 -0.44
CA LEU A 123 -12.31 -2.50 -1.75
C LEU A 123 -12.55 -3.62 -2.77
N GLY A 124 -13.37 -4.59 -2.44
CA GLY A 124 -13.76 -5.65 -3.37
C GLY A 124 -12.83 -6.86 -3.38
N PHE A 125 -11.91 -6.96 -2.43
CA PHE A 125 -11.04 -8.12 -2.33
C PHE A 125 -11.73 -9.24 -1.57
N THR A 126 -11.41 -10.47 -1.94
CA THR A 126 -11.92 -11.69 -1.30
C THR A 126 -10.75 -12.49 -0.75
N ALA A 127 -10.89 -12.98 0.47
CA ALA A 127 -9.85 -13.79 1.10
C ALA A 127 -9.75 -15.16 0.44
N CYS A 128 -8.53 -15.66 0.32
CA CYS A 128 -8.20 -16.95 -0.29
C CYS A 128 -7.33 -17.75 0.67
N GLY A 129 -7.74 -18.96 1.02
CA GLY A 129 -6.93 -19.85 1.84
C GLY A 129 -6.90 -19.48 3.31
N GLU A 130 -5.93 -20.04 4.02
CA GLU A 130 -5.80 -19.92 5.46
C GLU A 130 -4.82 -18.84 5.84
N PRO A 131 -4.98 -18.25 7.05
CA PRO A 131 -3.97 -17.29 7.53
C PRO A 131 -2.59 -17.94 7.69
N PHE A 132 -1.55 -17.12 7.50
CA PHE A 132 -0.17 -17.56 7.63
C PHE A 132 0.66 -16.42 8.24
N ALA A 133 1.84 -16.75 8.75
CA ALA A 133 2.73 -15.75 9.32
C ALA A 133 3.69 -15.21 8.27
N GLU A 134 3.84 -13.90 8.22
CA GLU A 134 4.84 -13.23 7.38
C GLU A 134 5.52 -12.20 8.26
N CYS A 135 6.83 -12.30 8.42
CA CYS A 135 7.61 -11.49 9.36
C CYS A 135 7.03 -11.56 10.77
N GLY A 136 6.51 -12.73 11.17
CA GLY A 136 5.92 -12.92 12.48
C GLY A 136 4.54 -12.30 12.68
N ILE A 137 3.93 -11.75 11.64
CA ILE A 137 2.63 -11.09 11.71
C ILE A 137 1.62 -11.93 10.92
N PRO A 138 0.42 -12.22 11.49
CA PRO A 138 -0.59 -12.98 10.77
C PRO A 138 -1.09 -12.23 9.52
N HIS A 139 -1.13 -12.94 8.40
CA HIS A 139 -1.58 -12.42 7.10
C HIS A 139 -2.58 -13.39 6.47
N ILE A 140 -3.34 -12.90 5.51
CA ILE A 140 -4.19 -13.72 4.66
C ILE A 140 -4.11 -13.21 3.22
N THR A 141 -4.02 -14.12 2.27
CA THR A 141 -4.00 -13.75 0.85
C THR A 141 -5.40 -13.30 0.43
N MET A 142 -5.47 -12.22 -0.32
CA MET A 142 -6.73 -11.70 -0.85
C MET A 142 -6.54 -11.33 -2.32
N SER A 143 -7.62 -11.43 -3.09
CA SER A 143 -7.56 -11.09 -4.52
C SER A 143 -8.82 -10.41 -4.98
N ARG A 144 -8.69 -9.70 -6.11
CA ARG A 144 -9.80 -9.02 -6.77
C ARG A 144 -9.61 -9.09 -8.28
N SER A 145 -10.65 -9.49 -9.00
CA SER A 145 -10.66 -9.43 -10.46
C SER A 145 -10.78 -7.98 -10.92
N LEU A 146 -10.01 -7.62 -11.93
CA LEU A 146 -10.04 -6.29 -12.55
C LEU A 146 -10.65 -6.32 -13.95
N ALA A 147 -11.03 -7.50 -14.40
CA ALA A 147 -11.63 -7.67 -15.72
C ALA A 147 -13.08 -7.21 -15.73
#